data_dffe4ac156ebc61d0b8e738a1dcf1012
#
_entry.id   dffe4ac156ebc61d0b8e738a1dcf1012
#
_cell.length_a   1.000
_cell.length_b   1.000
_cell.length_c   1.000
_cell.angle_alpha   90.00
_cell.angle_beta   90.00
_cell.angle_gamma   90.00
#
_symmetry.space_group_name_H-M   'P 1'
#
loop_
_entity.id
_entity.type
_entity.pdbx_description
1 polymer ?
#
loop_
_entity_poly.entity_id
_entity_poly.type
_entity_poly.pdbx_seq_one_letter_code
_entity_poly.pdbx_strand_id
1 'polypeptide(L)'
;MYNDGCVLLKRGIVKAERKIMYKSVNDYNKEKFGCKVYKLSIDAGFTCPNRDGTVGNKGCIFCSEQGSGEFAEGNGRITELLGRAKKRVENKNAAGKYIAYFQAFTNTYAKSEELKRLYGEAISPDYIVGLAIATRPDCLPDETVKLLGQLNKIKPVSVELGFQTANPNTAKYIRRGYENEVYFDAVKRLCKAGIEVVTHIIIGLPFETCEDAVFTTRQAVKAGSKGVKFHLLYVTKNTDLEKEYLNGKFRCLELCEYAEILKKCIAELPPDIVVHRITGDGAKKDLIAPLWSQDKKKVLNYLNSYLKD
;
A
#
# COMPACT_ATOMS: atom_id res chain seq x y z
N MET A 1 11.35 -58.16 -45.05
CA MET A 1 10.36 -57.08 -45.28
C MET A 1 9.44 -57.05 -44.10
N TYR A 2 9.68 -56.15 -43.17
CA TYR A 2 8.68 -55.57 -42.27
C TYR A 2 9.31 -54.31 -41.70
N ASN A 3 8.66 -53.21 -42.01
CA ASN A 3 9.11 -51.87 -41.68
C ASN A 3 8.31 -51.45 -40.42
N ASP A 4 8.92 -51.39 -39.27
CA ASP A 4 8.31 -50.88 -38.06
C ASP A 4 8.73 -49.43 -37.82
N GLY A 5 7.83 -48.53 -38.24
CA GLY A 5 7.91 -47.10 -37.96
C GLY A 5 7.64 -46.78 -36.50
N CYS A 6 8.68 -46.44 -35.76
CA CYS A 6 8.58 -45.96 -34.39
C CYS A 6 8.12 -44.46 -34.39
N VAL A 7 6.83 -44.23 -34.11
CA VAL A 7 6.27 -42.92 -33.94
C VAL A 7 6.61 -42.42 -32.52
N LEU A 8 7.62 -41.58 -32.41
CA LEU A 8 7.95 -40.84 -31.18
C LEU A 8 6.89 -39.78 -30.89
N LEU A 9 5.92 -40.10 -30.05
CA LEU A 9 5.02 -39.15 -29.44
C LEU A 9 5.81 -38.21 -28.51
N LYS A 10 6.09 -37.00 -28.95
CA LYS A 10 6.57 -35.91 -28.08
C LYS A 10 5.45 -35.59 -27.08
N ARG A 11 5.50 -36.17 -25.89
CA ARG A 11 4.72 -35.73 -24.73
C ARG A 11 5.20 -34.34 -24.36
N GLY A 12 4.48 -33.31 -24.80
CA GLY A 12 4.63 -31.97 -24.29
C GLY A 12 4.23 -31.96 -22.81
N ILE A 13 5.21 -31.81 -21.93
CA ILE A 13 4.96 -31.53 -20.51
C ILE A 13 4.39 -30.11 -20.47
N VAL A 14 3.07 -29.98 -20.43
CA VAL A 14 2.40 -28.74 -20.07
C VAL A 14 2.75 -28.52 -18.61
N LYS A 15 3.74 -27.67 -18.35
CA LYS A 15 3.97 -27.14 -17.00
C LYS A 15 2.71 -26.38 -16.62
N ALA A 16 1.89 -26.94 -15.75
CA ALA A 16 0.82 -26.20 -15.12
C ALA A 16 1.45 -24.94 -14.51
N GLU A 17 1.11 -23.77 -15.02
CA GLU A 17 1.53 -22.52 -14.42
C GLU A 17 0.94 -22.47 -13.00
N ARG A 18 1.79 -22.60 -12.00
CA ARG A 18 1.37 -22.47 -10.59
C ARG A 18 0.79 -21.10 -10.40
N LYS A 19 -0.49 -21.04 -10.04
CA LYS A 19 -1.24 -19.79 -9.87
C LYS A 19 -0.80 -19.11 -8.56
N ILE A 20 -0.68 -17.79 -8.58
CA ILE A 20 -0.42 -17.00 -7.37
C ILE A 20 -1.65 -17.08 -6.46
N MET A 21 -1.42 -17.25 -5.14
CA MET A 21 -2.44 -17.47 -4.11
C MET A 21 -3.40 -16.28 -3.89
N TYR A 22 -3.23 -15.16 -4.58
CA TYR A 22 -4.00 -13.94 -4.33
C TYR A 22 -4.33 -13.17 -5.60
N LYS A 23 -5.39 -12.35 -5.56
CA LYS A 23 -5.73 -11.41 -6.63
C LYS A 23 -4.81 -10.20 -6.56
N SER A 24 -3.95 -10.01 -7.59
CA SER A 24 -3.05 -8.87 -7.63
C SER A 24 -3.76 -7.58 -8.07
N VAL A 25 -3.23 -6.41 -7.65
CA VAL A 25 -3.73 -5.11 -8.13
C VAL A 25 -3.56 -4.94 -9.65
N ASN A 26 -2.59 -5.61 -10.26
CA ASN A 26 -2.42 -5.58 -11.72
C ASN A 26 -3.57 -6.31 -12.43
N ASP A 27 -4.00 -7.45 -11.93
CA ASP A 27 -5.12 -8.21 -12.51
C ASP A 27 -6.43 -7.47 -12.28
N TYR A 28 -6.65 -6.96 -11.05
CA TYR A 28 -7.78 -6.11 -10.75
C TYR A 28 -7.87 -4.87 -11.66
N ASN A 29 -6.75 -4.17 -11.88
CA ASN A 29 -6.74 -3.01 -12.78
C ASN A 29 -7.01 -3.39 -14.23
N LYS A 30 -6.53 -4.54 -14.72
CA LYS A 30 -6.86 -5.04 -16.05
C LYS A 30 -8.35 -5.34 -16.19
N GLU A 31 -8.96 -5.96 -15.18
CA GLU A 31 -10.40 -6.22 -15.15
C GLU A 31 -11.21 -4.90 -15.15
N LYS A 32 -10.82 -3.93 -14.32
CA LYS A 32 -11.54 -2.68 -14.12
C LYS A 32 -11.36 -1.67 -15.25
N PHE A 33 -10.15 -1.55 -15.81
CA PHE A 33 -9.79 -0.52 -16.79
C PHE A 33 -9.44 -1.07 -18.19
N GLY A 34 -9.48 -2.39 -18.37
CA GLY A 34 -9.13 -3.07 -19.62
C GLY A 34 -7.63 -3.12 -19.92
N CYS A 35 -6.77 -2.59 -19.04
CA CYS A 35 -5.33 -2.51 -19.26
C CYS A 35 -4.56 -2.38 -17.95
N LYS A 36 -3.22 -2.51 -18.03
CA LYS A 36 -2.35 -2.19 -16.91
C LYS A 36 -2.36 -0.69 -16.63
N VAL A 37 -2.51 -0.32 -15.36
CA VAL A 37 -2.53 1.07 -14.90
C VAL A 37 -1.44 1.29 -13.87
N TYR A 38 -0.74 2.41 -13.94
CA TYR A 38 0.30 2.79 -12.98
C TYR A 38 -0.18 3.93 -12.08
N LYS A 39 0.26 3.91 -10.82
CA LYS A 39 0.08 5.04 -9.90
C LYS A 39 1.15 6.09 -10.15
N LEU A 40 0.71 7.34 -10.28
CA LEU A 40 1.58 8.52 -10.31
C LEU A 40 1.60 9.11 -8.91
N SER A 41 2.68 8.84 -8.17
CA SER A 41 2.82 9.27 -6.77
C SER A 41 3.20 10.74 -6.70
N ILE A 42 2.40 11.54 -5.99
CA ILE A 42 2.60 12.96 -5.80
C ILE A 42 2.53 13.34 -4.31
N ASP A 43 3.33 14.32 -3.93
CA ASP A 43 3.30 15.02 -2.65
C ASP A 43 2.70 16.42 -2.88
N ALA A 44 1.51 16.61 -2.36
CA ALA A 44 0.76 17.88 -2.51
C ALA A 44 1.02 18.86 -1.35
N GLY A 45 2.02 18.62 -0.52
CA GLY A 45 2.42 19.50 0.58
C GLY A 45 1.58 19.35 1.85
N PHE A 46 0.86 18.24 2.01
CA PHE A 46 0.15 17.95 3.25
C PHE A 46 1.09 17.68 4.42
N THR A 47 0.60 17.88 5.63
CA THR A 47 1.27 17.49 6.88
C THR A 47 0.55 16.31 7.55
N CYS A 48 0.87 16.05 8.80
CA CYS A 48 0.27 14.98 9.59
C CYS A 48 -0.03 15.50 11.01
N PRO A 49 -1.26 15.30 11.54
CA PRO A 49 -1.60 15.74 12.89
C PRO A 49 -0.76 15.09 13.99
N ASN A 50 -0.10 13.96 13.67
CA ASN A 50 0.85 13.31 14.56
C ASN A 50 2.25 13.97 14.55
N ARG A 51 2.43 15.08 13.80
CA ARG A 51 3.69 15.83 13.67
C ARG A 51 3.56 17.32 13.98
N ASP A 52 2.40 17.92 13.74
CA ASP A 52 2.18 19.36 13.88
C ASP A 52 1.70 19.78 15.28
N GLY A 53 1.61 18.84 16.21
CA GLY A 53 1.18 19.06 17.59
C GLY A 53 -0.31 18.83 17.85
N THR A 54 -1.13 18.59 16.82
CA THR A 54 -2.58 18.37 16.99
C THR A 54 -2.86 17.05 17.73
N VAL A 55 -2.19 15.97 17.35
CA VAL A 55 -2.24 14.64 18.00
C VAL A 55 -0.91 14.32 18.65
N GLY A 56 0.19 14.65 18.00
CA GLY A 56 1.55 14.45 18.44
C GLY A 56 2.53 15.30 17.65
N ASN A 57 3.76 15.43 18.15
CA ASN A 57 4.80 16.26 17.53
C ASN A 57 5.99 15.48 16.95
N LYS A 58 6.01 14.13 17.14
CA LYS A 58 7.14 13.28 16.72
C LYS A 58 6.80 12.35 15.56
N GLY A 59 5.52 12.20 15.22
CA GLY A 59 5.05 11.20 14.25
C GLY A 59 5.14 9.76 14.77
N CYS A 60 4.78 8.81 13.92
CA CYS A 60 4.99 7.38 14.21
C CYS A 60 6.49 7.09 14.29
N ILE A 61 6.90 6.14 15.16
CA ILE A 61 8.34 5.89 15.44
C ILE A 61 9.15 5.44 14.21
N PHE A 62 8.49 4.86 13.20
CA PHE A 62 9.09 4.37 11.96
C PHE A 62 9.02 5.37 10.80
N CYS A 63 8.31 6.49 10.97
CA CYS A 63 8.01 7.39 9.87
C CYS A 63 9.18 8.35 9.62
N SER A 64 9.73 8.32 8.40
CA SER A 64 10.79 9.24 7.97
C SER A 64 10.33 10.70 7.96
N GLU A 65 11.27 11.63 7.85
CA GLU A 65 10.96 13.05 7.72
C GLU A 65 10.07 13.37 6.51
N GLN A 66 10.15 12.55 5.45
CA GLN A 66 9.37 12.71 4.23
C GLN A 66 7.99 12.03 4.28
N GLY A 67 7.59 11.49 5.44
CA GLY A 67 6.24 10.94 5.61
C GLY A 67 5.85 9.83 4.64
N SER A 68 6.80 8.94 4.27
CA SER A 68 6.66 7.91 3.23
C SER A 68 6.52 8.46 1.80
N GLY A 69 6.97 9.70 1.59
CA GLY A 69 6.93 10.40 0.29
C GLY A 69 8.23 10.36 -0.50
N GLU A 70 9.20 9.49 -0.14
CA GLU A 70 10.55 9.45 -0.72
C GLU A 70 10.57 9.28 -2.25
N PHE A 71 9.50 8.76 -2.83
CA PHE A 71 9.34 8.52 -4.27
C PHE A 71 8.24 9.36 -4.91
N ALA A 72 7.60 10.26 -4.15
CA ALA A 72 6.57 11.14 -4.67
C ALA A 72 7.17 12.40 -5.32
N GLU A 73 6.50 12.92 -6.35
CA GLU A 73 6.83 14.22 -6.92
C GLU A 73 6.26 15.33 -6.05
N GLY A 74 7.10 16.24 -5.61
CA GLY A 74 6.72 17.41 -4.81
C GLY A 74 7.09 18.74 -5.47
N ASN A 75 6.70 19.84 -4.83
CA ASN A 75 7.00 21.22 -5.26
C ASN A 75 6.47 21.60 -6.65
N GLY A 76 5.19 21.97 -6.72
CA GLY A 76 4.54 22.41 -7.94
C GLY A 76 3.03 22.23 -7.92
N ARG A 77 2.35 22.65 -8.96
CA ARG A 77 0.92 22.41 -9.14
C ARG A 77 0.67 20.94 -9.43
N ILE A 78 -0.49 20.42 -9.07
CA ILE A 78 -0.86 19.01 -9.18
C ILE A 78 -0.65 18.49 -10.61
N THR A 79 -1.07 19.24 -11.62
CA THR A 79 -0.88 18.85 -13.04
C THR A 79 0.58 18.74 -13.44
N GLU A 80 1.46 19.60 -12.91
CA GLU A 80 2.91 19.54 -13.13
C GLU A 80 3.54 18.34 -12.45
N LEU A 81 3.13 18.06 -11.18
CA LEU A 81 3.56 16.88 -10.44
C LEU A 81 3.20 15.60 -11.19
N LEU A 82 1.94 15.49 -11.63
CA LEU A 82 1.48 14.34 -12.43
C LEU A 82 2.25 14.22 -13.75
N GLY A 83 2.56 15.33 -14.42
CA GLY A 83 3.37 15.34 -15.65
C GLY A 83 4.77 14.80 -15.42
N ARG A 84 5.46 15.22 -14.32
CA ARG A 84 6.79 14.69 -13.97
C ARG A 84 6.74 13.20 -13.57
N ALA A 85 5.77 12.80 -12.72
CA ALA A 85 5.59 11.42 -12.35
C ALA A 85 5.29 10.51 -13.55
N LYS A 86 4.49 11.00 -14.52
CA LYS A 86 4.18 10.29 -15.77
C LYS A 86 5.44 9.99 -16.56
N LYS A 87 6.31 10.99 -16.79
CA LYS A 87 7.57 10.84 -17.55
C LYS A 87 8.46 9.71 -17.04
N ARG A 88 8.44 9.42 -15.72
CA ARG A 88 9.23 8.33 -15.12
C ARG A 88 8.75 6.93 -15.49
N VAL A 89 7.50 6.80 -15.89
CA VAL A 89 6.85 5.49 -16.09
C VAL A 89 6.23 5.30 -17.48
N GLU A 90 6.14 6.35 -18.31
CA GLU A 90 5.46 6.30 -19.61
C GLU A 90 6.03 5.23 -20.54
N ASN A 91 7.35 5.02 -20.57
CA ASN A 91 8.01 4.00 -21.37
C ASN A 91 7.63 2.55 -20.95
N LYS A 92 7.03 2.38 -19.76
CA LYS A 92 6.58 1.08 -19.23
C LYS A 92 5.07 0.90 -19.32
N ASN A 93 4.34 1.89 -19.84
CA ASN A 93 2.89 1.96 -19.87
C ASN A 93 2.34 2.30 -21.25
N ALA A 94 2.33 1.32 -22.16
CA ALA A 94 1.82 1.48 -23.51
C ALA A 94 0.35 1.95 -23.58
N ALA A 95 -0.47 1.62 -22.55
CA ALA A 95 -1.89 2.01 -22.50
C ALA A 95 -2.10 3.49 -22.12
N GLY A 96 -1.08 4.17 -21.59
CA GLY A 96 -1.14 5.59 -21.23
C GLY A 96 -2.16 5.95 -20.13
N LYS A 97 -2.70 4.98 -19.36
CA LYS A 97 -3.68 5.20 -18.28
C LYS A 97 -3.02 5.15 -16.90
N TYR A 98 -3.39 6.10 -16.04
CA TYR A 98 -2.77 6.26 -14.74
C TYR A 98 -3.79 6.55 -13.64
N ILE A 99 -3.42 6.27 -12.38
CA ILE A 99 -4.13 6.67 -11.18
C ILE A 99 -3.31 7.78 -10.51
N ALA A 100 -3.90 8.94 -10.26
CA ALA A 100 -3.29 9.97 -9.43
C ALA A 100 -3.24 9.47 -7.98
N TYR A 101 -2.05 9.48 -7.36
CA TYR A 101 -1.85 8.91 -6.04
C TYR A 101 -1.21 9.92 -5.09
N PHE A 102 -2.01 10.43 -4.15
CA PHE A 102 -1.55 11.27 -3.05
C PHE A 102 -0.97 10.39 -1.96
N GLN A 103 0.36 10.43 -1.78
CA GLN A 103 1.06 9.46 -0.95
C GLN A 103 1.71 10.03 0.31
N ALA A 104 2.39 11.20 0.25
CA ALA A 104 3.11 11.74 1.39
C ALA A 104 2.16 12.19 2.51
N PHE A 105 2.48 11.85 3.77
CA PHE A 105 1.75 12.29 4.97
C PHE A 105 0.26 11.92 4.99
N THR A 106 -0.61 12.90 5.38
CA THR A 106 -2.04 12.68 5.61
C THR A 106 -2.86 13.51 4.63
N ASN A 107 -3.21 12.92 3.49
CA ASN A 107 -3.68 13.67 2.32
C ASN A 107 -5.17 14.09 2.37
N THR A 108 -5.84 13.92 3.50
CA THR A 108 -7.17 14.48 3.77
C THR A 108 -7.14 15.51 4.90
N TYR A 109 -5.94 15.84 5.40
CA TYR A 109 -5.76 16.78 6.51
C TYR A 109 -5.61 18.22 6.00
N ALA A 110 -6.71 18.75 5.45
CA ALA A 110 -6.86 20.12 5.00
C ALA A 110 -8.35 20.50 4.94
N LYS A 111 -8.64 21.79 4.67
CA LYS A 111 -10.00 22.27 4.48
C LYS A 111 -10.65 21.67 3.24
N SER A 112 -11.95 21.43 3.28
CA SER A 112 -12.72 20.79 2.21
C SER A 112 -12.58 21.49 0.85
N GLU A 113 -12.53 22.82 0.83
CA GLU A 113 -12.36 23.63 -0.40
C GLU A 113 -11.01 23.38 -1.05
N GLU A 114 -9.95 23.25 -0.24
CA GLU A 114 -8.61 22.96 -0.73
C GLU A 114 -8.53 21.52 -1.28
N LEU A 115 -9.09 20.54 -0.56
CA LEU A 115 -9.19 19.16 -1.01
C LEU A 115 -9.94 19.06 -2.34
N LYS A 116 -11.07 19.79 -2.46
CA LYS A 116 -11.86 19.84 -3.68
C LYS A 116 -11.06 20.38 -4.86
N ARG A 117 -10.29 21.44 -4.64
CA ARG A 117 -9.42 22.04 -5.66
C ARG A 117 -8.32 21.08 -6.10
N LEU A 118 -7.56 20.51 -5.14
CA LEU A 118 -6.41 19.62 -5.41
C LEU A 118 -6.85 18.33 -6.10
N TYR A 119 -7.91 17.69 -5.59
CA TYR A 119 -8.39 16.44 -6.19
C TYR A 119 -9.09 16.67 -7.53
N GLY A 120 -9.81 17.79 -7.68
CA GLY A 120 -10.41 18.20 -8.95
C GLY A 120 -9.34 18.40 -10.03
N GLU A 121 -8.24 19.08 -9.69
CA GLU A 121 -7.09 19.25 -10.58
C GLU A 121 -6.44 17.90 -10.91
N ALA A 122 -6.30 17.01 -9.92
CA ALA A 122 -5.67 15.70 -10.11
C ALA A 122 -6.44 14.77 -11.05
N ILE A 123 -7.78 14.83 -11.03
CA ILE A 123 -8.61 13.97 -11.89
C ILE A 123 -8.95 14.62 -13.24
N SER A 124 -8.59 15.89 -13.48
CA SER A 124 -8.94 16.59 -14.72
C SER A 124 -8.26 16.03 -15.99
N PRO A 125 -6.99 15.54 -15.98
CA PRO A 125 -6.37 15.03 -17.19
C PRO A 125 -7.02 13.72 -17.66
N ASP A 126 -7.21 13.57 -19.00
CA ASP A 126 -7.85 12.40 -19.60
C ASP A 126 -7.09 11.09 -19.33
N TYR A 127 -5.76 11.16 -19.23
CA TYR A 127 -4.92 10.00 -18.93
C TYR A 127 -5.04 9.50 -17.49
N ILE A 128 -5.67 10.27 -16.59
CA ILE A 128 -5.99 9.86 -15.22
C ILE A 128 -7.35 9.15 -15.21
N VAL A 129 -7.35 7.87 -14.86
CA VAL A 129 -8.54 7.01 -14.83
C VAL A 129 -9.05 6.73 -13.42
N GLY A 130 -8.38 7.24 -12.38
CA GLY A 130 -8.79 7.08 -10.99
C GLY A 130 -7.93 7.88 -10.04
N LEU A 131 -8.38 7.99 -8.79
CA LEU A 131 -7.74 8.71 -7.70
C LEU A 131 -7.49 7.75 -6.53
N ALA A 132 -6.28 7.77 -5.99
CA ALA A 132 -5.91 7.05 -4.77
C ALA A 132 -5.37 8.04 -3.74
N ILE A 133 -5.82 7.94 -2.49
CA ILE A 133 -5.50 8.90 -1.44
C ILE A 133 -5.04 8.13 -0.20
N ALA A 134 -3.76 8.26 0.17
CA ALA A 134 -3.26 7.71 1.42
C ALA A 134 -3.51 8.70 2.57
N THR A 135 -4.13 8.22 3.64
CA THR A 135 -4.48 9.07 4.77
C THR A 135 -4.62 8.30 6.08
N ARG A 136 -4.85 9.04 7.15
CA ARG A 136 -5.17 8.53 8.48
C ARG A 136 -6.70 8.42 8.65
N PRO A 137 -7.18 7.39 9.37
CA PRO A 137 -8.63 7.22 9.62
C PRO A 137 -9.26 8.38 10.40
N ASP A 138 -8.52 8.98 11.33
CA ASP A 138 -8.94 10.12 12.16
C ASP A 138 -8.97 11.46 11.42
N CYS A 139 -8.54 11.49 10.16
CA CYS A 139 -8.57 12.69 9.30
C CYS A 139 -9.62 12.58 8.17
N LEU A 140 -10.76 12.00 8.47
CA LEU A 140 -11.86 11.78 7.53
C LEU A 140 -13.18 12.34 8.11
N PRO A 141 -13.34 13.67 8.27
CA PRO A 141 -14.63 14.24 8.65
C PRO A 141 -15.68 13.96 7.58
N ASP A 142 -16.97 14.02 7.96
CA ASP A 142 -18.09 13.64 7.07
C ASP A 142 -18.13 14.46 5.77
N GLU A 143 -17.75 15.72 5.81
CA GLU A 143 -17.64 16.57 4.63
C GLU A 143 -16.58 16.06 3.64
N THR A 144 -15.44 15.57 4.14
CA THR A 144 -14.40 14.95 3.30
C THR A 144 -14.91 13.65 2.69
N VAL A 145 -15.55 12.77 3.47
CA VAL A 145 -16.14 11.53 2.94
C VAL A 145 -17.19 11.84 1.86
N LYS A 146 -18.04 12.88 2.07
CA LYS A 146 -19.01 13.34 1.08
C LYS A 146 -18.34 13.85 -0.19
N LEU A 147 -17.28 14.65 -0.08
CA LEU A 147 -16.48 15.13 -1.22
C LEU A 147 -15.90 13.95 -2.02
N LEU A 148 -15.28 12.99 -1.34
CA LEU A 148 -14.72 11.79 -1.99
C LEU A 148 -15.81 10.98 -2.71
N GLY A 149 -16.99 10.83 -2.12
CA GLY A 149 -18.14 10.20 -2.74
C GLY A 149 -18.64 10.92 -3.99
N GLN A 150 -18.56 12.26 -4.02
CA GLN A 150 -18.88 13.06 -5.23
C GLN A 150 -17.84 12.83 -6.33
N LEU A 151 -16.55 12.84 -5.99
CA LEU A 151 -15.45 12.59 -6.94
C LEU A 151 -15.51 11.16 -7.50
N ASN A 152 -15.91 10.19 -6.67
CA ASN A 152 -16.05 8.79 -7.08
C ASN A 152 -17.12 8.57 -8.18
N LYS A 153 -18.08 9.48 -8.30
CA LYS A 153 -19.06 9.49 -9.42
C LYS A 153 -18.46 9.97 -10.75
N ILE A 154 -17.32 10.68 -10.70
CA ILE A 154 -16.62 11.21 -11.88
C ILE A 154 -15.55 10.21 -12.33
N LYS A 155 -14.65 9.85 -11.42
CA LYS A 155 -13.61 8.81 -11.65
C LYS A 155 -13.46 7.98 -10.39
N PRO A 156 -13.20 6.66 -10.47
CA PRO A 156 -13.05 5.78 -9.31
C PRO A 156 -12.07 6.35 -8.27
N VAL A 157 -12.51 6.41 -7.02
CA VAL A 157 -11.70 6.84 -5.87
C VAL A 157 -11.44 5.64 -4.97
N SER A 158 -10.19 5.49 -4.53
CA SER A 158 -9.79 4.58 -3.46
C SER A 158 -9.10 5.35 -2.34
N VAL A 159 -9.37 4.96 -1.10
CA VAL A 159 -8.71 5.52 0.09
C VAL A 159 -7.81 4.46 0.71
N GLU A 160 -6.54 4.78 0.85
CA GLU A 160 -5.55 3.91 1.50
C GLU A 160 -5.40 4.33 2.96
N LEU A 161 -5.85 3.48 3.88
CA LEU A 161 -5.86 3.77 5.32
C LEU A 161 -4.69 3.10 6.05
N GLY A 162 -3.98 3.89 6.83
CA GLY A 162 -3.00 3.36 7.78
C GLY A 162 -3.70 2.67 8.94
N PHE A 163 -3.66 1.35 9.02
CA PHE A 163 -4.09 0.58 10.19
C PHE A 163 -2.88 0.05 10.96
N GLN A 164 -1.89 -0.38 10.23
CA GLN A 164 -0.60 -0.95 10.61
C GLN A 164 -0.73 -2.24 11.41
N THR A 165 -1.46 -2.20 12.54
CA THR A 165 -1.72 -3.33 13.42
C THR A 165 -3.05 -3.18 14.16
N ALA A 166 -3.68 -4.31 14.48
CA ALA A 166 -4.84 -4.39 15.35
C ALA A 166 -4.47 -4.56 16.84
N ASN A 167 -3.18 -4.83 17.15
CA ASN A 167 -2.71 -4.95 18.52
C ASN A 167 -2.63 -3.56 19.17
N PRO A 168 -3.44 -3.25 20.21
CA PRO A 168 -3.50 -1.91 20.79
C PRO A 168 -2.19 -1.50 21.48
N ASN A 169 -1.46 -2.46 22.06
CA ASN A 169 -0.17 -2.18 22.71
C ASN A 169 0.88 -1.77 21.67
N THR A 170 0.95 -2.49 20.56
CA THR A 170 1.84 -2.15 19.44
C THR A 170 1.42 -0.83 18.80
N ALA A 171 0.12 -0.58 18.60
CA ALA A 171 -0.40 0.68 18.07
C ALA A 171 0.03 1.88 18.93
N LYS A 172 0.00 1.74 20.26
CA LYS A 172 0.49 2.74 21.21
C LYS A 172 2.02 2.88 21.12
N TYR A 173 2.76 1.78 21.08
CA TYR A 173 4.22 1.77 20.98
C TYR A 173 4.71 2.48 19.71
N ILE A 174 4.10 2.18 18.57
CA ILE A 174 4.45 2.85 17.30
C ILE A 174 3.92 4.29 17.21
N ARG A 175 3.25 4.78 18.24
CA ARG A 175 2.65 6.14 18.29
C ARG A 175 1.70 6.39 17.12
N ARG A 176 0.83 5.42 16.82
CA ARG A 176 -0.17 5.57 15.76
C ARG A 176 -1.12 6.75 16.00
N GLY A 177 -1.48 7.00 17.28
CA GLY A 177 -2.22 8.17 17.72
C GLY A 177 -3.75 8.10 17.53
N TYR A 178 -4.32 6.93 17.28
CA TYR A 178 -5.76 6.65 17.28
C TYR A 178 -6.02 5.18 17.61
N GLU A 179 -7.22 4.91 18.15
CA GLU A 179 -7.68 3.58 18.52
C GLU A 179 -8.25 2.81 17.32
N ASN A 180 -8.41 1.49 17.43
CA ASN A 180 -8.91 0.64 16.36
C ASN A 180 -10.31 1.03 15.89
N GLU A 181 -11.16 1.49 16.80
CA GLU A 181 -12.54 1.90 16.57
C GLU A 181 -12.61 3.05 15.55
N VAL A 182 -11.65 3.98 15.59
CA VAL A 182 -11.55 5.09 14.61
C VAL A 182 -11.32 4.56 13.21
N TYR A 183 -10.47 3.52 13.08
CA TYR A 183 -10.25 2.87 11.78
C TYR A 183 -11.52 2.14 11.32
N PHE A 184 -12.19 1.38 12.19
CA PHE A 184 -13.40 0.64 11.82
C PHE A 184 -14.54 1.58 11.40
N ASP A 185 -14.74 2.69 12.10
CA ASP A 185 -15.71 3.71 11.73
C ASP A 185 -15.37 4.35 10.37
N ALA A 186 -14.13 4.73 10.14
CA ALA A 186 -13.68 5.31 8.87
C ALA A 186 -13.95 4.36 7.69
N VAL A 187 -13.59 3.06 7.82
CA VAL A 187 -13.88 2.05 6.78
C VAL A 187 -15.39 1.96 6.52
N LYS A 188 -16.20 1.85 7.57
CA LYS A 188 -17.66 1.79 7.45
C LYS A 188 -18.25 2.98 6.70
N ARG A 189 -17.82 4.22 7.04
CA ARG A 189 -18.30 5.45 6.40
C ARG A 189 -17.87 5.54 4.94
N LEU A 190 -16.62 5.18 4.62
CA LEU A 190 -16.11 5.14 3.24
C LEU A 190 -16.85 4.10 2.40
N CYS A 191 -17.05 2.88 2.91
CA CYS A 191 -17.81 1.83 2.22
C CYS A 191 -19.26 2.27 1.96
N LYS A 192 -19.92 2.93 2.94
CA LYS A 192 -21.28 3.49 2.76
C LYS A 192 -21.32 4.55 1.66
N ALA A 193 -20.24 5.29 1.47
CA ALA A 193 -20.09 6.26 0.38
C ALA A 193 -19.70 5.64 -0.98
N GLY A 194 -19.59 4.30 -1.07
CA GLY A 194 -19.20 3.57 -2.27
C GLY A 194 -17.70 3.65 -2.61
N ILE A 195 -16.86 4.02 -1.64
CA ILE A 195 -15.42 4.22 -1.82
C ILE A 195 -14.68 2.92 -1.45
N GLU A 196 -13.79 2.49 -2.33
CA GLU A 196 -12.92 1.34 -2.07
C GLU A 196 -11.86 1.70 -1.03
N VAL A 197 -11.76 0.87 0.02
CA VAL A 197 -10.74 1.02 1.07
C VAL A 197 -9.62 0.01 0.85
N VAL A 198 -8.38 0.49 0.90
CA VAL A 198 -7.16 -0.32 0.91
C VAL A 198 -6.46 -0.14 2.25
N THR A 199 -6.29 -1.23 2.99
CA THR A 199 -5.69 -1.17 4.33
C THR A 199 -4.19 -1.42 4.28
N HIS A 200 -3.42 -0.53 4.88
CA HIS A 200 -1.99 -0.70 5.09
C HIS A 200 -1.73 -1.50 6.37
N ILE A 201 -1.01 -2.61 6.25
CA ILE A 201 -0.60 -3.50 7.34
C ILE A 201 0.92 -3.58 7.33
N ILE A 202 1.55 -3.50 8.51
CA ILE A 202 3.00 -3.65 8.65
C ILE A 202 3.28 -4.99 9.31
N ILE A 203 4.07 -5.83 8.65
CA ILE A 203 4.54 -7.13 9.16
C ILE A 203 5.94 -6.94 9.77
N GLY A 204 6.16 -7.49 10.96
CA GLY A 204 7.43 -7.44 11.67
C GLY A 204 7.56 -6.26 12.62
N LEU A 205 6.45 -5.68 13.06
CA LEU A 205 6.46 -4.66 14.12
C LEU A 205 7.07 -5.23 15.40
N PRO A 206 7.83 -4.41 16.17
CA PRO A 206 8.43 -4.87 17.42
C PRO A 206 7.39 -5.46 18.37
N PHE A 207 7.76 -6.58 19.00
CA PHE A 207 6.95 -7.33 19.97
C PHE A 207 5.70 -8.02 19.39
N GLU A 208 5.50 -7.99 18.07
CA GLU A 208 4.43 -8.74 17.41
C GLU A 208 4.88 -10.12 16.99
N THR A 209 3.93 -11.03 17.02
CA THR A 209 4.04 -12.40 16.55
C THR A 209 3.43 -12.55 15.14
N CYS A 210 3.52 -13.74 14.58
CA CYS A 210 2.81 -14.08 13.35
C CYS A 210 1.28 -13.94 13.52
N GLU A 211 0.76 -14.36 14.67
CA GLU A 211 -0.65 -14.33 15.02
C GLU A 211 -1.21 -12.90 15.06
N ASP A 212 -0.42 -11.92 15.52
CA ASP A 212 -0.81 -10.50 15.51
C ASP A 212 -1.00 -9.98 14.06
N ALA A 213 -0.09 -10.33 13.15
CA ALA A 213 -0.20 -9.93 11.74
C ALA A 213 -1.41 -10.58 11.05
N VAL A 214 -1.64 -11.89 11.32
CA VAL A 214 -2.80 -12.64 10.83
C VAL A 214 -4.09 -12.06 11.39
N PHE A 215 -4.14 -11.78 12.69
CA PHE A 215 -5.29 -11.15 13.34
C PHE A 215 -5.58 -9.78 12.75
N THR A 216 -4.55 -8.95 12.54
CA THR A 216 -4.68 -7.64 11.89
C THR A 216 -5.29 -7.76 10.50
N THR A 217 -4.85 -8.75 9.72
CA THR A 217 -5.39 -9.01 8.38
C THR A 217 -6.88 -9.39 8.43
N ARG A 218 -7.27 -10.28 9.36
CA ARG A 218 -8.69 -10.64 9.57
C ARG A 218 -9.53 -9.43 9.96
N GLN A 219 -9.02 -8.55 10.84
CA GLN A 219 -9.73 -7.34 11.24
C GLN A 219 -9.93 -6.37 10.06
N ALA A 220 -8.94 -6.21 9.19
CA ALA A 220 -9.06 -5.39 7.99
C ALA A 220 -10.13 -5.92 7.02
N VAL A 221 -10.17 -7.23 6.80
CA VAL A 221 -11.20 -7.90 5.97
C VAL A 221 -12.58 -7.74 6.61
N LYS A 222 -12.71 -8.02 7.91
CA LYS A 222 -13.98 -7.91 8.66
C LYS A 222 -14.52 -6.47 8.67
N ALA A 223 -13.65 -5.47 8.68
CA ALA A 223 -14.05 -4.05 8.60
C ALA A 223 -14.68 -3.68 7.25
N GLY A 224 -14.42 -4.44 6.18
CA GLY A 224 -14.95 -4.20 4.83
C GLY A 224 -13.92 -3.67 3.83
N SER A 225 -12.62 -3.73 4.15
CA SER A 225 -11.57 -3.37 3.18
C SER A 225 -11.66 -4.23 1.93
N LYS A 226 -11.54 -3.60 0.75
CA LYS A 226 -11.52 -4.25 -0.55
C LYS A 226 -10.11 -4.52 -1.07
N GLY A 227 -9.12 -3.99 -0.39
CA GLY A 227 -7.72 -4.24 -0.70
C GLY A 227 -6.83 -4.19 0.54
N VAL A 228 -5.69 -4.84 0.44
CA VAL A 228 -4.63 -4.81 1.47
C VAL A 228 -3.29 -4.46 0.84
N LYS A 229 -2.45 -3.81 1.63
CA LYS A 229 -1.10 -3.42 1.24
C LYS A 229 -0.15 -3.80 2.36
N PHE A 230 0.51 -4.94 2.19
CA PHE A 230 1.48 -5.42 3.16
C PHE A 230 2.80 -4.68 3.02
N HIS A 231 3.30 -4.19 4.13
CA HIS A 231 4.60 -3.56 4.27
C HIS A 231 5.47 -4.40 5.18
N LEU A 232 6.74 -4.58 4.79
CA LEU A 232 7.77 -5.01 5.73
C LEU A 232 8.10 -3.84 6.65
N LEU A 233 8.26 -4.09 7.95
CA LEU A 233 8.93 -3.11 8.81
C LEU A 233 10.39 -2.99 8.37
N TYR A 234 10.82 -1.77 8.09
CA TYR A 234 12.23 -1.44 7.91
C TYR A 234 12.61 -0.25 8.78
N VAL A 235 13.85 -0.26 9.20
CA VAL A 235 14.46 0.78 10.03
C VAL A 235 15.21 1.72 9.12
N THR A 236 14.88 3.00 9.18
CA THR A 236 15.54 4.07 8.42
C THR A 236 16.22 5.06 9.33
N LYS A 237 17.25 5.72 8.82
CA LYS A 237 17.98 6.77 9.54
C LYS A 237 17.05 7.88 10.00
N ASN A 238 17.45 8.55 11.05
CA ASN A 238 16.77 9.71 11.64
C ASN A 238 15.36 9.42 12.15
N THR A 239 15.05 8.15 12.47
CA THR A 239 13.80 7.75 13.11
C THR A 239 14.02 7.36 14.57
N ASP A 240 12.99 7.45 15.39
CA ASP A 240 13.08 6.93 16.75
C ASP A 240 13.20 5.40 16.77
N LEU A 241 12.65 4.73 15.73
CA LEU A 241 12.80 3.30 15.55
C LEU A 241 14.27 2.87 15.34
N GLU A 242 15.08 3.70 14.65
CA GLU A 242 16.53 3.49 14.53
C GLU A 242 17.20 3.39 15.91
N LYS A 243 16.88 4.34 16.82
CA LYS A 243 17.43 4.35 18.18
C LYS A 243 17.07 3.09 18.95
N GLU A 244 15.81 2.64 18.85
CA GLU A 244 15.33 1.41 19.48
C GLU A 244 16.04 0.16 18.93
N TYR A 245 16.25 0.11 17.61
CA TYR A 245 16.98 -0.97 16.94
C TYR A 245 18.46 -1.04 17.33
N LEU A 246 19.16 0.10 17.29
CA LEU A 246 20.57 0.18 17.66
C LEU A 246 20.82 -0.16 19.13
N ASN A 247 19.84 0.10 20.00
CA ASN A 247 19.85 -0.30 21.41
C ASN A 247 19.47 -1.78 21.62
N GLY A 248 19.27 -2.56 20.56
CA GLY A 248 18.99 -4.00 20.65
C GLY A 248 17.61 -4.36 21.21
N LYS A 249 16.64 -3.42 21.22
CA LYS A 249 15.32 -3.67 21.80
C LYS A 249 14.47 -4.65 20.97
N PHE A 250 14.75 -4.74 19.69
CA PHE A 250 14.09 -5.69 18.78
C PHE A 250 15.04 -6.05 17.63
N ARG A 251 14.70 -7.11 16.89
CA ARG A 251 15.34 -7.46 15.62
C ARG A 251 14.36 -7.33 14.46
N CYS A 252 14.86 -7.10 13.26
CA CYS A 252 14.08 -7.22 12.05
C CYS A 252 13.92 -8.69 11.64
N LEU A 253 12.85 -8.99 10.91
CA LEU A 253 12.61 -10.31 10.36
C LEU A 253 13.63 -10.65 9.26
N GLU A 254 13.99 -11.93 9.19
CA GLU A 254 14.66 -12.48 8.02
C GLU A 254 13.67 -12.65 6.85
N LEU A 255 14.18 -12.73 5.62
CA LEU A 255 13.32 -12.82 4.43
C LEU A 255 12.39 -14.05 4.46
N CYS A 256 12.87 -15.19 4.96
CA CYS A 256 12.08 -16.43 5.09
C CYS A 256 10.98 -16.27 6.14
N GLU A 257 11.26 -15.66 7.29
CA GLU A 257 10.28 -15.39 8.35
C GLU A 257 9.17 -14.45 7.82
N TYR A 258 9.58 -13.38 7.12
CA TYR A 258 8.63 -12.46 6.49
C TYR A 258 7.72 -13.17 5.48
N ALA A 259 8.30 -14.03 4.62
CA ALA A 259 7.54 -14.75 3.60
C ALA A 259 6.53 -15.72 4.22
N GLU A 260 6.90 -16.40 5.31
CA GLU A 260 6.01 -17.31 6.03
C GLU A 260 4.82 -16.56 6.65
N ILE A 261 5.07 -15.44 7.34
CA ILE A 261 4.01 -14.62 7.93
C ILE A 261 3.11 -14.05 6.83
N LEU A 262 3.69 -13.52 5.77
CA LEU A 262 2.96 -12.99 4.63
C LEU A 262 2.04 -14.03 3.98
N LYS A 263 2.53 -15.27 3.82
CA LYS A 263 1.74 -16.39 3.28
C LYS A 263 0.53 -16.68 4.14
N LYS A 264 0.70 -16.73 5.47
CA LYS A 264 -0.40 -16.91 6.43
C LYS A 264 -1.41 -15.75 6.38
N CYS A 265 -0.93 -14.51 6.28
CA CYS A 265 -1.81 -13.34 6.12
C CYS A 265 -2.61 -13.41 4.81
N ILE A 266 -1.98 -13.81 3.70
CA ILE A 266 -2.65 -13.96 2.40
C ILE A 266 -3.70 -15.07 2.43
N ALA A 267 -3.47 -16.16 3.14
CA ALA A 267 -4.42 -17.26 3.31
C ALA A 267 -5.74 -16.84 4.00
N GLU A 268 -5.73 -15.73 4.75
CA GLU A 268 -6.93 -15.15 5.38
C GLU A 268 -7.77 -14.28 4.44
N LEU A 269 -7.28 -14.02 3.23
CA LEU A 269 -7.95 -13.11 2.30
C LEU A 269 -9.01 -13.85 1.48
N PRO A 270 -10.27 -13.42 1.52
CA PRO A 270 -11.27 -13.84 0.54
C PRO A 270 -10.82 -13.57 -0.90
N PRO A 271 -11.31 -14.33 -1.90
CA PRO A 271 -10.85 -14.21 -3.30
C PRO A 271 -11.11 -12.84 -3.96
N ASP A 272 -12.04 -12.05 -3.42
CA ASP A 272 -12.39 -10.71 -3.92
C ASP A 272 -11.49 -9.60 -3.33
N ILE A 273 -10.69 -9.90 -2.32
CA ILE A 273 -9.76 -8.92 -1.73
C ILE A 273 -8.50 -8.79 -2.59
N VAL A 274 -8.18 -7.56 -2.94
CA VAL A 274 -7.05 -7.24 -3.82
C VAL A 274 -5.77 -6.97 -3.03
N VAL A 275 -4.69 -7.66 -3.35
CA VAL A 275 -3.37 -7.39 -2.77
C VAL A 275 -2.65 -6.32 -3.61
N HIS A 276 -2.53 -5.12 -3.06
CA HIS A 276 -1.90 -3.98 -3.72
C HIS A 276 -0.37 -4.01 -3.65
N ARG A 277 0.18 -4.64 -2.60
CA ARG A 277 1.62 -4.75 -2.38
C ARG A 277 1.89 -5.91 -1.42
N ILE A 278 2.97 -6.64 -1.66
CA ILE A 278 3.42 -7.75 -0.82
C ILE A 278 4.71 -7.43 -0.03
N THR A 279 5.32 -6.27 -0.24
CA THR A 279 6.49 -5.78 0.52
C THR A 279 6.66 -4.28 0.32
N GLY A 280 7.29 -3.60 1.29
CA GLY A 280 7.66 -2.19 1.19
C GLY A 280 9.04 -1.98 0.55
N ASP A 281 9.33 -0.73 0.19
CA ASP A 281 10.63 -0.28 -0.27
C ASP A 281 11.11 0.87 0.63
N GLY A 282 12.18 0.66 1.40
CA GLY A 282 12.90 1.76 2.05
C GLY A 282 13.84 2.46 1.06
N ALA A 283 14.05 3.76 1.22
CA ALA A 283 15.06 4.48 0.47
C ALA A 283 16.43 3.89 0.79
N LYS A 284 17.12 3.32 -0.20
CA LYS A 284 18.37 2.56 0.00
C LYS A 284 19.45 3.34 0.76
N LYS A 285 19.55 4.66 0.54
CA LYS A 285 20.51 5.54 1.20
C LYS A 285 20.28 5.71 2.70
N ASP A 286 19.03 5.50 3.12
CA ASP A 286 18.58 5.72 4.51
C ASP A 286 18.27 4.41 5.24
N LEU A 287 18.27 3.27 4.53
CA LEU A 287 17.94 1.96 5.11
C LEU A 287 19.07 1.48 6.04
N ILE A 288 18.70 1.14 7.27
CA ILE A 288 19.54 0.51 8.29
C ILE A 288 19.31 -1.00 8.33
N ALA A 289 18.04 -1.43 8.41
CA ALA A 289 17.65 -2.84 8.50
C ALA A 289 16.22 -3.07 7.99
N PRO A 290 15.89 -4.28 7.53
CA PRO A 290 16.82 -5.38 7.23
C PRO A 290 17.49 -5.16 5.85
N LEU A 291 18.79 -5.41 5.75
CA LEU A 291 19.57 -5.12 4.54
C LEU A 291 19.15 -5.96 3.32
N TRP A 292 18.59 -7.16 3.52
CA TRP A 292 18.09 -7.98 2.42
C TRP A 292 16.98 -7.30 1.60
N SER A 293 16.26 -6.33 2.19
CA SER A 293 15.18 -5.59 1.51
C SER A 293 15.66 -4.61 0.43
N GLN A 294 16.98 -4.32 0.36
CA GLN A 294 17.58 -3.41 -0.63
C GLN A 294 17.49 -3.94 -2.07
N ASP A 295 17.50 -5.28 -2.26
CA ASP A 295 17.37 -5.90 -3.57
C ASP A 295 15.92 -6.27 -3.86
N LYS A 296 15.13 -5.27 -4.21
CA LYS A 296 13.70 -5.43 -4.53
C LYS A 296 13.42 -6.56 -5.53
N LYS A 297 14.26 -6.71 -6.56
CA LYS A 297 14.05 -7.74 -7.58
C LYS A 297 14.20 -9.14 -6.99
N LYS A 298 15.27 -9.36 -6.22
CA LYS A 298 15.52 -10.62 -5.52
C LYS A 298 14.40 -10.95 -4.54
N VAL A 299 13.99 -9.96 -3.74
CA VAL A 299 12.89 -10.11 -2.76
C VAL A 299 11.58 -10.48 -3.45
N LEU A 300 11.18 -9.75 -4.50
CA LEU A 300 9.94 -10.04 -5.22
C LEU A 300 9.97 -11.40 -5.91
N ASN A 301 11.11 -11.81 -6.48
CA ASN A 301 11.25 -13.13 -7.08
C ASN A 301 11.10 -14.24 -6.03
N TYR A 302 11.73 -14.07 -4.86
CA TYR A 302 11.60 -15.01 -3.74
C TYR A 302 10.15 -15.10 -3.25
N LEU A 303 9.52 -13.97 -2.93
CA LEU A 303 8.15 -13.93 -2.43
C LEU A 303 7.15 -14.50 -3.45
N ASN A 304 7.27 -14.13 -4.73
CA ASN A 304 6.41 -14.65 -5.78
C ASN A 304 6.59 -16.17 -6.01
N SER A 305 7.79 -16.70 -5.77
CA SER A 305 8.03 -18.16 -5.81
C SER A 305 7.41 -18.84 -4.59
N TYR A 306 7.51 -18.24 -3.41
CA TYR A 306 7.02 -18.77 -2.14
C TYR A 306 5.47 -18.75 -2.04
N LEU A 307 4.83 -17.77 -2.70
CA LEU A 307 3.37 -17.56 -2.73
C LEU A 307 2.69 -18.23 -3.93
N LYS A 308 3.32 -19.19 -4.57
CA LYS A 308 2.72 -20.08 -5.59
C LYS A 308 2.23 -21.35 -4.93
N ASP A 309 1.03 -21.81 -5.35
CA ASP A 309 0.52 -23.14 -5.04
C ASP A 309 1.29 -24.24 -5.76
#